data_8c4a7788f9a2e353eb665950655d4b8e
#
_entry.id   8c4a7788f9a2e353eb665950655d4b8e
#
_cell.length_a   1.000
_cell.length_b   1.000
_cell.length_c   1.000
_cell.angle_alpha   90.00
_cell.angle_beta   90.00
_cell.angle_gamma   90.00
#
_symmetry.space_group_name_H-M   'P 1'
#
loop_
_entity.id
_entity.type
_entity.pdbx_description
1 polymer ?
#
loop_
_entity_poly.entity_id
_entity_poly.type
_entity_poly.pdbx_seq_one_letter_code
_entity_poly.pdbx_strand_id
1 'polypeptide(L)'
;MRKPSCASLIVVTAPPATPPGPADSDDQDVPAHRIDPRSLPGRPCSIAAALDLIGDRWSLLAIREVMFGNHRFSEIARNTGAPRDRLAARLKTLVDAGVLERRPYQDSPPRSDYHLSAGGQALAPVLHALRQWGDTWAVSTPPVSLRHHDHVFDAEWLCRTCHQPADTLELDPAANRSGWDFAGPLS
;
A
#
# COMPACT_ATOMS: atom_id res chain seq x y z
N MET A 1 1.00 -47.12 0.31
CA MET A 1 1.56 -45.79 0.64
C MET A 1 0.51 -44.99 1.40
N ARG A 2 0.71 -44.80 2.72
CA ARG A 2 -0.23 -44.09 3.59
C ARG A 2 0.07 -42.60 3.53
N LYS A 3 -0.94 -41.74 3.28
CA LYS A 3 -0.84 -40.29 3.40
C LYS A 3 -0.63 -39.89 4.87
N PRO A 4 0.24 -38.92 5.17
CA PRO A 4 0.32 -38.43 6.55
C PRO A 4 -0.92 -37.60 6.87
N SER A 5 -1.51 -37.89 8.02
CA SER A 5 -2.65 -37.23 8.64
C SER A 5 -2.24 -35.82 9.07
N CYS A 6 -3.03 -34.81 8.68
CA CYS A 6 -2.89 -33.46 9.17
C CYS A 6 -3.19 -33.43 10.67
N ALA A 7 -2.19 -33.09 11.47
CA ALA A 7 -2.33 -32.96 12.91
C ALA A 7 -3.26 -31.80 13.28
N SER A 8 -4.17 -32.08 14.21
CA SER A 8 -5.12 -31.12 14.80
C SER A 8 -4.42 -29.87 15.33
N LEU A 9 -4.73 -28.71 14.70
CA LEU A 9 -4.44 -27.41 15.28
C LEU A 9 -5.35 -27.19 16.49
N ILE A 10 -4.75 -27.14 17.68
CA ILE A 10 -5.43 -26.69 18.90
C ILE A 10 -5.69 -25.19 18.72
N VAL A 11 -6.93 -24.84 18.39
CA VAL A 11 -7.40 -23.46 18.40
C VAL A 11 -7.55 -23.04 19.86
N VAL A 12 -6.59 -22.28 20.36
CA VAL A 12 -6.74 -21.57 21.64
C VAL A 12 -7.70 -20.42 21.38
N THR A 13 -8.96 -20.59 21.76
CA THR A 13 -9.96 -19.53 21.72
C THR A 13 -9.65 -18.50 22.80
N ALA A 14 -9.06 -17.39 22.42
CA ALA A 14 -9.07 -16.19 23.25
C ALA A 14 -10.50 -15.64 23.35
N PRO A 15 -10.91 -15.06 24.50
CA PRO A 15 -12.24 -14.45 24.63
C PRO A 15 -12.42 -13.35 23.58
N PRO A 16 -13.67 -13.08 23.12
CA PRO A 16 -13.92 -12.06 22.11
C PRO A 16 -13.43 -10.72 22.65
N ALA A 17 -12.46 -10.15 21.97
CA ALA A 17 -12.01 -8.80 22.25
C ALA A 17 -13.19 -7.85 22.00
N THR A 18 -13.54 -7.06 23.00
CA THR A 18 -14.46 -5.92 22.86
C THR A 18 -14.01 -5.11 21.64
N PRO A 19 -14.92 -4.76 20.70
CA PRO A 19 -14.54 -3.93 19.57
C PRO A 19 -13.92 -2.66 20.14
N PRO A 20 -12.75 -2.22 19.63
CA PRO A 20 -12.19 -0.94 20.04
C PRO A 20 -13.25 0.11 19.75
N GLY A 21 -13.62 0.88 20.77
CA GLY A 21 -14.35 2.14 20.59
C GLY A 21 -13.60 3.00 19.57
N PRO A 22 -14.21 4.11 19.07
CA PRO A 22 -13.51 4.99 18.17
C PRO A 22 -12.17 5.30 18.82
N ALA A 23 -11.10 4.79 18.19
CA ALA A 23 -9.77 4.86 18.76
C ALA A 23 -9.43 6.33 19.03
N ASP A 24 -9.19 6.65 20.28
CA ASP A 24 -8.25 7.70 20.63
C ASP A 24 -6.91 7.26 20.02
N SER A 25 -6.79 7.46 18.72
CA SER A 25 -5.56 7.27 17.99
C SER A 25 -4.61 8.37 18.46
N ASP A 26 -3.51 7.96 19.09
CA ASP A 26 -2.35 8.79 19.26
C ASP A 26 -2.10 9.55 17.96
N ASP A 27 -2.31 10.86 18.01
CA ASP A 27 -2.36 11.80 16.88
C ASP A 27 -0.96 12.08 16.30
N GLN A 28 0.02 11.20 16.54
CA GLN A 28 1.42 11.45 16.26
C GLN A 28 1.93 10.91 14.92
N ASP A 29 1.12 10.13 14.17
CA ASP A 29 1.60 9.49 12.93
C ASP A 29 0.66 9.68 11.73
N VAL A 30 -0.23 10.66 11.81
CA VAL A 30 -1.12 10.99 10.69
C VAL A 30 -0.37 11.87 9.70
N PRO A 31 -0.24 11.44 8.42
CA PRO A 31 0.42 12.25 7.40
C PRO A 31 -0.16 13.66 7.35
N ALA A 32 0.69 14.67 7.31
CA ALA A 32 0.32 16.08 7.27
C ALA A 32 -0.52 16.47 6.05
N HIS A 33 -0.59 15.59 5.04
CA HIS A 33 -1.28 15.84 3.78
C HIS A 33 -2.44 14.85 3.57
N ARG A 34 -3.63 15.25 4.03
CA ARG A 34 -4.89 14.54 3.70
C ARG A 34 -5.63 15.30 2.61
N ILE A 35 -6.01 14.61 1.55
CA ILE A 35 -6.88 15.14 0.50
C ILE A 35 -8.33 14.99 0.97
N ASP A 36 -9.11 16.08 0.88
CA ASP A 36 -10.56 15.95 0.98
C ASP A 36 -11.07 15.28 -0.32
N PRO A 37 -11.66 14.07 -0.24
CA PRO A 37 -12.11 13.37 -1.45
C PRO A 37 -13.18 14.15 -2.24
N ARG A 38 -13.82 15.18 -1.63
CA ARG A 38 -14.79 16.04 -2.31
C ARG A 38 -14.15 17.09 -3.20
N SER A 39 -12.87 17.39 -3.01
CA SER A 39 -12.11 18.32 -3.87
C SER A 39 -11.70 17.67 -5.20
N LEU A 40 -11.81 16.35 -5.31
CA LEU A 40 -11.48 15.61 -6.51
C LEU A 40 -12.69 15.51 -7.45
N PRO A 41 -12.45 15.43 -8.77
CA PRO A 41 -13.53 15.23 -9.73
C PRO A 41 -14.27 13.91 -9.52
N GLY A 42 -15.60 13.94 -9.67
CA GLY A 42 -16.43 12.73 -9.61
C GLY A 42 -16.86 12.36 -8.20
N ARG A 43 -17.17 11.08 -8.00
CA ARG A 43 -17.62 10.55 -6.71
C ARG A 43 -16.52 10.67 -5.66
N PRO A 44 -16.80 11.15 -4.44
CA PRO A 44 -15.86 11.12 -3.33
C PRO A 44 -15.35 9.69 -3.09
N CYS A 45 -14.06 9.46 -3.26
CA CYS A 45 -13.49 8.13 -3.29
C CYS A 45 -12.07 8.14 -2.69
N SER A 46 -11.84 7.27 -1.71
CA SER A 46 -10.51 7.09 -1.12
C SER A 46 -9.49 6.56 -2.13
N ILE A 47 -9.92 5.76 -3.11
CA ILE A 47 -9.04 5.29 -4.20
C ILE A 47 -8.60 6.48 -5.06
N ALA A 48 -9.53 7.39 -5.44
CA ALA A 48 -9.19 8.58 -6.20
C ALA A 48 -8.18 9.46 -5.45
N ALA A 49 -8.41 9.69 -4.15
CA ALA A 49 -7.48 10.42 -3.30
C ALA A 49 -6.09 9.76 -3.20
N ALA A 50 -6.04 8.44 -3.09
CA ALA A 50 -4.78 7.71 -3.09
C ALA A 50 -4.06 7.83 -4.45
N LEU A 51 -4.79 7.68 -5.56
CA LEU A 51 -4.22 7.77 -6.92
C LEU A 51 -3.72 9.17 -7.25
N ASP A 52 -4.30 10.22 -6.68
CA ASP A 52 -3.80 11.59 -6.84
C ASP A 52 -2.37 11.75 -6.28
N LEU A 53 -2.06 11.03 -5.20
CA LEU A 53 -0.74 11.03 -4.55
C LEU A 53 0.24 10.04 -5.19
N ILE A 54 -0.20 8.82 -5.44
CA ILE A 54 0.68 7.69 -5.80
C ILE A 54 0.38 7.08 -7.17
N GLY A 55 -0.66 7.51 -7.88
CA GLY A 55 -1.14 6.87 -9.12
C GLY A 55 -0.22 7.02 -10.34
N ASP A 56 0.81 7.84 -10.27
CA ASP A 56 1.83 7.88 -11.33
C ASP A 56 2.73 6.64 -11.26
N ARG A 57 3.02 6.03 -12.42
CA ARG A 57 3.82 4.79 -12.47
C ARG A 57 5.19 4.93 -11.81
N TRP A 58 5.83 6.11 -11.92
CA TRP A 58 7.15 6.32 -11.35
C TRP A 58 7.10 6.45 -9.84
N SER A 59 5.97 6.94 -9.28
CA SER A 59 5.71 6.96 -7.83
C SER A 59 5.66 5.55 -7.27
N LEU A 60 4.82 4.67 -7.84
CA LEU A 60 4.70 3.28 -7.39
C LEU A 60 6.01 2.50 -7.56
N LEU A 61 6.72 2.71 -8.68
CA LEU A 61 8.01 2.05 -8.91
C LEU A 61 9.10 2.58 -7.96
N ALA A 62 9.10 3.88 -7.62
CA ALA A 62 10.04 4.44 -6.65
C ALA A 62 9.78 3.89 -5.23
N ILE A 63 8.52 3.80 -4.81
CA ILE A 63 8.14 3.20 -3.52
C ILE A 63 8.62 1.74 -3.47
N ARG A 64 8.42 0.96 -4.56
CA ARG A 64 8.93 -0.41 -4.67
C ARG A 64 10.45 -0.49 -4.47
N GLU A 65 11.20 0.40 -5.09
CA GLU A 65 12.66 0.40 -4.96
C GLU A 65 13.09 0.68 -3.52
N VAL A 66 12.46 1.65 -2.87
CA VAL A 66 12.75 1.96 -1.46
C VAL A 66 12.37 0.76 -0.55
N MET A 67 11.28 0.04 -0.84
CA MET A 67 10.93 -1.21 -0.14
C MET A 67 12.00 -2.30 -0.32
N PHE A 68 12.67 -2.34 -1.46
CA PHE A 68 13.75 -3.28 -1.74
C PHE A 68 15.12 -2.85 -1.20
N GLY A 69 15.18 -1.72 -0.46
CA GLY A 69 16.41 -1.23 0.15
C GLY A 69 17.25 -0.32 -0.76
N ASN A 70 16.74 0.08 -1.92
CA ASN A 70 17.39 1.05 -2.79
C ASN A 70 17.00 2.47 -2.36
N HIS A 71 17.83 3.11 -1.56
CA HIS A 71 17.49 4.39 -0.93
C HIS A 71 18.04 5.61 -1.68
N ARG A 72 19.02 5.44 -2.57
CA ARG A 72 19.66 6.56 -3.27
C ARG A 72 18.95 6.90 -4.57
N PHE A 73 18.86 8.19 -4.87
CA PHE A 73 18.27 8.66 -6.12
C PHE A 73 18.82 7.94 -7.36
N SER A 74 20.14 7.72 -7.42
CA SER A 74 20.79 7.07 -8.56
C SER A 74 20.39 5.59 -8.72
N GLU A 75 20.19 4.89 -7.61
CA GLU A 75 19.73 3.49 -7.59
C GLU A 75 18.28 3.40 -8.05
N ILE A 76 17.40 4.24 -7.49
CA ILE A 76 15.99 4.31 -7.86
C ILE A 76 15.86 4.68 -9.36
N ALA A 77 16.62 5.67 -9.84
CA ALA A 77 16.58 6.07 -11.25
C ALA A 77 17.01 4.94 -12.19
N ARG A 78 18.11 4.26 -11.86
CA ARG A 78 18.61 3.13 -12.64
C ARG A 78 17.61 1.98 -12.69
N ASN A 79 17.08 1.60 -11.55
CA ASN A 79 16.24 0.41 -11.42
C ASN A 79 14.81 0.63 -11.95
N THR A 80 14.30 1.86 -11.90
CA THR A 80 12.98 2.17 -12.46
C THR A 80 13.02 2.49 -13.95
N GLY A 81 14.17 2.95 -14.48
CA GLY A 81 14.27 3.51 -15.83
C GLY A 81 13.56 4.85 -15.98
N ALA A 82 13.18 5.51 -14.88
CA ALA A 82 12.50 6.81 -14.92
C ALA A 82 13.42 7.92 -15.42
N PRO A 83 12.92 8.85 -16.27
CA PRO A 83 13.63 10.08 -16.56
C PRO A 83 13.93 10.84 -15.27
N ARG A 84 15.16 11.38 -15.15
CA ARG A 84 15.65 11.94 -13.89
C ARG A 84 14.81 13.10 -13.37
N ASP A 85 14.34 13.97 -14.25
CA ASP A 85 13.46 15.09 -13.94
C ASP A 85 12.09 14.64 -13.40
N ARG A 86 11.51 13.61 -14.06
CA ARG A 86 10.26 12.99 -13.64
C ARG A 86 10.41 12.33 -12.27
N LEU A 87 11.46 11.54 -12.09
CA LEU A 87 11.72 10.89 -10.81
C LEU A 87 11.90 11.91 -9.69
N ALA A 88 12.68 12.97 -9.93
CA ALA A 88 12.89 14.02 -8.93
C ALA A 88 11.56 14.68 -8.50
N ALA A 89 10.71 15.01 -9.49
CA ALA A 89 9.38 15.55 -9.20
C ALA A 89 8.52 14.58 -8.39
N ARG A 90 8.50 13.27 -8.74
CA ARG A 90 7.72 12.27 -8.02
C ARG A 90 8.23 12.02 -6.61
N LEU A 91 9.54 11.90 -6.43
CA LEU A 91 10.13 11.77 -5.09
C LEU A 91 9.82 12.97 -4.20
N LYS A 92 9.83 14.19 -4.77
CA LYS A 92 9.40 15.38 -4.03
C LYS A 92 7.93 15.27 -3.62
N THR A 93 7.04 14.94 -4.54
CA THR A 93 5.59 14.74 -4.24
C THR A 93 5.39 13.69 -3.14
N LEU A 94 6.10 12.56 -3.20
CA LEU A 94 5.99 11.50 -2.20
C LEU A 94 6.50 11.92 -0.81
N VAL A 95 7.52 12.77 -0.76
CA VAL A 95 8.02 13.36 0.51
C VAL A 95 7.02 14.38 1.04
N ASP A 96 6.53 15.29 0.20
CA ASP A 96 5.53 16.30 0.58
C ASP A 96 4.21 15.64 1.07
N ALA A 97 3.84 14.49 0.49
CA ALA A 97 2.68 13.69 0.89
C ALA A 97 2.90 12.82 2.14
N GLY A 98 4.10 12.82 2.71
CA GLY A 98 4.43 11.99 3.87
C GLY A 98 4.47 10.48 3.60
N VAL A 99 4.64 10.07 2.33
CA VAL A 99 4.85 8.67 1.93
C VAL A 99 6.31 8.27 2.06
N LEU A 100 7.21 9.20 1.72
CA LEU A 100 8.64 9.02 1.89
C LEU A 100 9.21 10.08 2.85
N GLU A 101 10.29 9.71 3.51
CA GLU A 101 11.15 10.60 4.28
C GLU A 101 12.46 10.79 3.53
N ARG A 102 12.96 12.03 3.54
CA ARG A 102 14.27 12.35 3.00
C ARG A 102 15.25 12.53 4.13
N ARG A 103 16.26 11.66 4.22
CA ARG A 103 17.27 11.69 5.27
C ARG A 103 18.63 12.11 4.70
N PRO A 104 19.22 13.25 5.16
CA PRO A 104 20.53 13.66 4.71
C PRO A 104 21.59 12.67 5.22
N TYR A 105 22.55 12.32 4.36
CA TYR A 105 23.71 11.49 4.75
C TYR A 105 25.06 12.16 4.42
N GLN A 106 25.03 13.29 3.71
CA GLN A 106 26.23 14.06 3.34
C GLN A 106 25.85 15.54 3.22
N ASP A 107 26.69 16.42 3.80
CA ASP A 107 26.45 17.87 3.83
C ASP A 107 27.09 18.59 2.63
N SER A 108 28.23 18.14 2.15
CA SER A 108 28.93 18.81 1.05
C SER A 108 29.50 17.80 0.02
N PRO A 109 29.00 17.77 -1.22
CA PRO A 109 27.72 18.36 -1.63
C PRO A 109 26.53 17.70 -0.95
N PRO A 110 25.40 18.39 -0.72
CA PRO A 110 24.26 17.83 0.01
C PRO A 110 23.69 16.60 -0.70
N ARG A 111 23.62 15.48 0.03
CA ARG A 111 23.02 14.22 -0.45
C ARG A 111 22.07 13.65 0.57
N SER A 112 21.02 13.03 0.08
CA SER A 112 20.01 12.40 0.94
C SER A 112 19.57 11.06 0.39
N ASP A 113 19.17 10.19 1.29
CA ASP A 113 18.51 8.92 1.04
C ASP A 113 17.00 9.09 1.22
N TYR A 114 16.23 8.20 0.59
CA TYR A 114 14.78 8.13 0.71
C TYR A 114 14.39 6.88 1.49
N HIS A 115 13.50 7.04 2.47
CA HIS A 115 13.01 5.95 3.32
C HIS A 115 11.49 5.97 3.35
N LEU A 116 10.86 4.82 3.60
CA LEU A 116 9.42 4.76 3.78
C LEU A 116 9.06 5.34 5.16
N SER A 117 8.10 6.25 5.18
CA SER A 117 7.38 6.60 6.41
C SER A 117 6.45 5.47 6.85
N ALA A 118 5.75 5.62 7.97
CA ALA A 118 4.68 4.69 8.36
C ALA A 118 3.59 4.60 7.27
N GLY A 119 3.17 5.74 6.69
CA GLY A 119 2.24 5.79 5.56
C GLY A 119 2.76 5.09 4.30
N GLY A 120 4.06 5.22 4.02
CA GLY A 120 4.71 4.51 2.92
C GLY A 120 4.77 3.00 3.14
N GLN A 121 5.07 2.55 4.36
CA GLN A 121 5.07 1.14 4.72
C GLN A 121 3.67 0.51 4.58
N ALA A 122 2.61 1.26 4.91
CA ALA A 122 1.23 0.83 4.74
C ALA A 122 0.83 0.58 3.28
N LEU A 123 1.61 1.03 2.29
CA LEU A 123 1.41 0.72 0.87
C LEU A 123 1.97 -0.65 0.45
N ALA A 124 2.72 -1.35 1.30
CA ALA A 124 3.28 -2.65 0.94
C ALA A 124 2.21 -3.66 0.49
N PRO A 125 1.07 -3.84 1.17
CA PRO A 125 0.02 -4.73 0.70
C PRO A 125 -0.55 -4.34 -0.68
N VAL A 126 -0.66 -3.04 -0.97
CA VAL A 126 -1.15 -2.55 -2.27
C VAL A 126 -0.19 -2.93 -3.40
N LEU A 127 1.12 -2.73 -3.18
CA LEU A 127 2.14 -3.12 -4.16
C LEU A 127 2.22 -4.64 -4.34
N HIS A 128 2.02 -5.41 -3.28
CA HIS A 128 1.97 -6.87 -3.37
C HIS A 128 0.75 -7.35 -4.13
N ALA A 129 -0.44 -6.78 -3.90
CA ALA A 129 -1.65 -7.09 -4.67
C ALA A 129 -1.47 -6.74 -6.16
N LEU A 130 -0.88 -5.57 -6.45
CA LEU A 130 -0.59 -5.16 -7.82
C LEU A 130 0.42 -6.11 -8.50
N ARG A 131 1.47 -6.53 -7.78
CA ARG A 131 2.42 -7.53 -8.27
C ARG A 131 1.72 -8.86 -8.57
N GLN A 132 0.93 -9.38 -7.65
CA GLN A 132 0.22 -10.66 -7.78
C GLN A 132 -0.72 -10.64 -8.98
N TRP A 133 -1.45 -9.55 -9.19
CA TRP A 133 -2.25 -9.35 -10.38
C TRP A 133 -1.39 -9.32 -11.66
N GLY A 134 -0.26 -8.60 -11.62
CA GLY A 134 0.68 -8.52 -12.74
C GLY A 134 1.30 -9.87 -13.09
N ASP A 135 1.70 -10.67 -12.08
CA ASP A 135 2.26 -12.01 -12.26
C ASP A 135 1.26 -12.96 -12.92
N THR A 136 -0.06 -12.79 -12.64
CA THR A 136 -1.11 -13.66 -13.17
C THR A 136 -1.59 -13.22 -14.56
N TRP A 137 -1.72 -11.92 -14.79
CA TRP A 137 -2.47 -11.39 -15.93
C TRP A 137 -1.64 -10.57 -16.93
N ALA A 138 -0.47 -10.07 -16.54
CA ALA A 138 0.29 -9.12 -17.35
C ALA A 138 1.61 -9.67 -17.90
N VAL A 139 2.19 -10.70 -17.28
CA VAL A 139 3.46 -11.28 -17.71
C VAL A 139 3.35 -12.79 -17.93
N SER A 140 4.10 -13.32 -18.89
CA SER A 140 4.12 -14.76 -19.15
C SER A 140 4.91 -15.56 -18.10
N THR A 141 5.86 -14.90 -17.46
CA THR A 141 6.72 -15.51 -16.41
C THR A 141 7.03 -14.43 -15.37
N PRO A 142 6.65 -14.63 -14.11
CA PRO A 142 6.98 -13.71 -13.04
C PRO A 142 8.49 -13.50 -12.91
N PRO A 143 8.98 -12.26 -12.98
CA PRO A 143 10.44 -11.98 -12.92
C PRO A 143 11.00 -12.08 -11.50
N VAL A 144 10.14 -12.03 -10.46
CA VAL A 144 10.54 -12.05 -9.05
C VAL A 144 9.55 -12.88 -8.25
N SER A 145 10.08 -13.81 -7.45
CA SER A 145 9.29 -14.50 -6.42
C SER A 145 9.64 -13.93 -5.05
N LEU A 146 8.62 -13.56 -4.28
CA LEU A 146 8.81 -13.21 -2.87
C LEU A 146 8.73 -14.47 -2.01
N ARG A 147 9.54 -14.51 -0.98
CA ARG A 147 9.55 -15.63 -0.03
C ARG A 147 9.10 -15.15 1.35
N HIS A 148 8.34 -16.00 2.01
CA HIS A 148 8.01 -15.87 3.41
C HIS A 148 8.46 -17.15 4.11
N HIS A 149 9.42 -17.04 5.02
CA HIS A 149 10.14 -18.19 5.56
C HIS A 149 10.75 -19.05 4.44
N ASP A 150 10.36 -20.30 4.31
CA ASP A 150 10.88 -21.30 3.38
C ASP A 150 10.03 -21.53 2.11
N HIS A 151 8.89 -20.80 1.99
CA HIS A 151 7.95 -20.94 0.87
C HIS A 151 7.79 -19.64 0.06
N VAL A 152 7.20 -19.75 -1.11
CA VAL A 152 6.80 -18.58 -1.90
C VAL A 152 5.64 -17.88 -1.21
N PHE A 153 5.74 -16.56 -1.07
CA PHE A 153 4.70 -15.74 -0.46
C PHE A 153 3.48 -15.69 -1.38
N ASP A 154 2.36 -16.14 -0.84
CA ASP A 154 1.04 -16.02 -1.44
C ASP A 154 0.10 -15.42 -0.40
N ALA A 155 -0.66 -14.38 -0.78
CA ALA A 155 -1.47 -13.60 0.13
C ALA A 155 -2.95 -13.69 -0.24
N GLU A 156 -3.78 -13.79 0.77
CA GLU A 156 -5.23 -13.68 0.66
C GLU A 156 -5.77 -12.56 1.55
N TRP A 157 -6.97 -12.11 1.24
CA TRP A 157 -7.67 -11.12 2.06
C TRP A 157 -8.39 -11.80 3.21
N LEU A 158 -8.18 -11.28 4.42
CA LEU A 158 -8.81 -11.78 5.63
C LEU A 158 -9.52 -10.63 6.35
N CYS A 159 -10.79 -10.84 6.72
CA CYS A 159 -11.50 -9.87 7.55
C CYS A 159 -10.94 -9.87 8.97
N ARG A 160 -10.49 -8.71 9.46
CA ARG A 160 -9.91 -8.59 10.81
C ARG A 160 -10.92 -8.85 11.94
N THR A 161 -12.20 -8.65 11.68
CA THR A 161 -13.25 -8.79 12.69
C THR A 161 -13.69 -10.23 12.86
N CYS A 162 -13.96 -10.94 11.76
CA CYS A 162 -14.44 -12.34 11.83
C CYS A 162 -13.36 -13.38 11.54
N HIS A 163 -12.16 -12.95 11.11
CA HIS A 163 -11.01 -13.80 10.76
C HIS A 163 -11.30 -14.84 9.66
N GLN A 164 -12.28 -14.53 8.79
CA GLN A 164 -12.61 -15.37 7.64
C GLN A 164 -11.99 -14.78 6.37
N PRO A 165 -11.63 -15.64 5.40
CA PRO A 165 -11.28 -15.17 4.07
C PRO A 165 -12.39 -14.28 3.50
N ALA A 166 -12.05 -13.20 2.85
CA ALA A 166 -13.01 -12.27 2.28
C ALA A 166 -12.88 -12.26 0.75
N ASP A 167 -13.95 -12.65 0.06
CA ASP A 167 -14.07 -12.32 -1.35
C ASP A 167 -14.36 -10.83 -1.48
N THR A 168 -13.42 -10.11 -2.05
CA THR A 168 -13.53 -8.65 -2.18
C THR A 168 -14.62 -8.21 -3.16
N LEU A 169 -15.15 -9.11 -4.00
CA LEU A 169 -16.27 -8.84 -4.90
C LEU A 169 -17.63 -9.01 -4.21
N GLU A 170 -17.68 -9.74 -3.09
CA GLU A 170 -18.90 -9.97 -2.31
C GLU A 170 -19.08 -8.97 -1.16
N LEU A 171 -18.22 -7.95 -1.06
CA LEU A 171 -18.35 -6.92 -0.03
C LEU A 171 -19.49 -5.96 -0.35
N ASP A 172 -20.40 -5.74 0.60
CA ASP A 172 -21.48 -4.78 0.49
C ASP A 172 -20.98 -3.35 0.74
N PRO A 173 -20.99 -2.49 -0.28
CA PRO A 173 -20.56 -1.12 -0.09
C PRO A 173 -21.65 -0.29 0.61
N ALA A 174 -21.26 0.50 1.62
CA ALA A 174 -22.14 1.46 2.28
C ALA A 174 -21.65 2.89 2.04
N ALA A 175 -22.54 3.78 1.67
CA ALA A 175 -22.23 5.21 1.52
C ALA A 175 -22.16 5.89 2.89
N ASN A 176 -20.98 6.34 3.29
CA ASN A 176 -20.78 7.05 4.56
C ASN A 176 -21.04 8.56 4.48
N ARG A 177 -21.46 9.05 3.31
CA ARG A 177 -21.71 10.48 3.08
C ARG A 177 -22.98 10.71 2.28
N SER A 178 -23.68 11.80 2.60
CA SER A 178 -24.84 12.29 1.85
C SER A 178 -24.43 12.88 0.49
N GLY A 179 -25.35 12.93 -0.45
CA GLY A 179 -25.19 13.57 -1.75
C GLY A 179 -24.70 12.65 -2.88
N TRP A 180 -24.32 11.40 -2.57
CA TRP A 180 -23.92 10.39 -3.56
C TRP A 180 -24.36 9.01 -3.12
N ASP A 181 -24.80 8.21 -4.09
CA ASP A 181 -24.93 6.77 -3.97
C ASP A 181 -23.99 6.05 -4.97
N PHE A 182 -24.16 4.75 -5.14
CA PHE A 182 -23.32 4.00 -6.07
C PHE A 182 -23.73 4.15 -7.54
N ALA A 183 -24.90 4.76 -7.83
CA ALA A 183 -25.37 5.07 -9.17
C ALA A 183 -24.95 6.47 -9.63
N GLY A 184 -24.73 7.42 -8.69
CA GLY A 184 -24.30 8.78 -9.05
C GLY A 184 -24.58 9.82 -7.98
N PRO A 185 -24.55 11.12 -8.36
CA PRO A 185 -24.92 12.19 -7.45
C PRO A 185 -26.42 12.14 -7.14
N LEU A 186 -26.76 12.33 -5.88
CA LEU A 186 -28.15 12.50 -5.45
C LEU A 186 -28.59 13.95 -5.69
N SER A 187 -29.65 14.13 -6.43
CA SER A 187 -30.27 15.42 -6.73
C SER A 187 -30.93 16.04 -5.50
#